data_66cf27ba6591c2f0e8670ec9939cc89e
#
_entry.id   66cf27ba6591c2f0e8670ec9939cc89e
#
_cell.length_a   1.000
_cell.length_b   1.000
_cell.length_c   1.000
_cell.angle_alpha   90.00
_cell.angle_beta   90.00
_cell.angle_gamma   90.00
#
_symmetry.space_group_name_H-M   'P 1'
#
loop_
_entity.id
_entity.type
_entity.pdbx_description
1 polymer ?
#
loop_
_entity_poly.entity_id
_entity_poly.type
_entity_poly.pdbx_seq_one_letter_code
_entity_poly.pdbx_strand_id
1 'polypeptide(L)' 'MDQEEAVKLITEKLSKKKSKTKFYFSDLAKILDMKPRAAKKFINKMVIDEVLEYWSSGSTSLYGLKGAGKQHAADGED' A
#
# COMPACT_ATOMS: atom_id res chain seq x y z
N MET A 1 0.21 0.23 -17.73
CA MET A 1 -0.58 0.29 -16.48
C MET A 1 -0.74 1.74 -16.06
N ASP A 2 -1.94 2.13 -15.72
CA ASP A 2 -2.16 3.50 -15.26
C ASP A 2 -2.39 3.48 -13.74
N GLN A 3 -2.58 4.66 -13.18
CA GLN A 3 -2.69 4.81 -11.73
C GLN A 3 -3.88 4.05 -11.16
N GLU A 4 -5.00 4.13 -11.83
CA GLU A 4 -6.19 3.44 -11.34
C GLU A 4 -5.99 1.94 -11.26
N GLU A 5 -5.37 1.40 -12.27
CA GLU A 5 -5.12 -0.02 -12.30
C GLU A 5 -4.14 -0.43 -11.20
N ALA A 6 -3.13 0.38 -10.99
CA ALA A 6 -2.17 0.11 -9.94
C ALA A 6 -2.84 0.13 -8.56
N VAL A 7 -3.69 1.12 -8.33
CA VAL A 7 -4.41 1.21 -7.07
C VAL A 7 -5.29 -0.01 -6.86
N LYS A 8 -5.96 -0.42 -7.92
CA LYS A 8 -6.86 -1.57 -7.83
C LYS A 8 -6.09 -2.84 -7.50
N LEU A 9 -4.97 -3.06 -8.18
CA LEU A 9 -4.16 -4.25 -7.92
C LEU A 9 -3.63 -4.28 -6.49
N ILE A 10 -3.08 -3.16 -6.04
CA ILE A 10 -2.53 -3.08 -4.71
C ILE A 10 -3.63 -3.29 -3.67
N THR A 11 -4.74 -2.60 -3.82
CA THR A 11 -5.83 -2.71 -2.87
C THR A 11 -6.33 -4.14 -2.79
N GLU A 12 -6.51 -4.76 -3.92
CA GLU A 12 -7.02 -6.12 -3.95
C GLU A 12 -6.05 -7.10 -3.32
N LYS A 13 -4.78 -7.00 -3.69
CA LYS A 13 -3.80 -7.94 -3.18
C LYS A 13 -3.57 -7.77 -1.69
N LEU A 14 -3.45 -6.54 -1.24
CA LEU A 14 -3.19 -6.31 0.17
C LEU A 14 -4.39 -6.62 1.04
N SER A 15 -5.59 -6.42 0.53
CA SER A 15 -6.78 -6.70 1.32
C SER A 15 -6.96 -8.19 1.57
N LYS A 16 -6.35 -9.02 0.75
CA LYS A 16 -6.41 -10.45 0.94
C LYS A 16 -5.46 -10.94 2.03
N LYS A 17 -4.50 -10.12 2.40
CA LYS A 17 -3.52 -10.48 3.42
C LYS A 17 -3.90 -9.88 4.75
N LYS A 18 -4.91 -10.45 5.35
CA LYS A 18 -5.49 -9.88 6.56
C LYS A 18 -4.54 -9.91 7.76
N SER A 19 -3.68 -10.89 7.81
CA SER A 19 -2.77 -11.00 8.94
C SER A 19 -1.52 -10.16 8.77
N LYS A 20 -1.36 -9.50 7.63
CA LYS A 20 -0.19 -8.68 7.37
C LYS A 20 -0.64 -7.31 6.89
N THR A 21 -0.26 -6.28 7.63
CA THR A 21 -0.66 -4.93 7.29
C THR A 21 0.48 -4.08 6.80
N LYS A 22 1.71 -4.57 6.90
CA LYS A 22 2.88 -3.82 6.47
C LYS A 22 3.64 -4.62 5.43
N PHE A 23 4.02 -3.96 4.36
CA PHE A 23 4.70 -4.61 3.25
C PHE A 23 5.91 -3.79 2.85
N TYR A 24 6.90 -4.47 2.30
CA TYR A 24 8.07 -3.78 1.79
C TYR A 24 7.76 -3.21 0.42
N PHE A 25 8.55 -2.20 0.06
CA PHE A 25 8.41 -1.61 -1.26
C PHE A 25 8.56 -2.66 -2.36
N SER A 26 9.50 -3.57 -2.18
CA SER A 26 9.72 -4.61 -3.19
C SER A 26 8.50 -5.52 -3.34
N ASP A 27 7.76 -5.72 -2.24
CA ASP A 27 6.54 -6.52 -2.32
C ASP A 27 5.52 -5.85 -3.22
N LEU A 28 5.38 -4.54 -3.07
CA LEU A 28 4.42 -3.81 -3.88
C LEU A 28 4.82 -3.79 -5.34
N ALA A 29 6.12 -3.67 -5.59
CA ALA A 29 6.60 -3.68 -6.96
C ALA A 29 6.30 -5.01 -7.62
N LYS A 30 6.41 -6.10 -6.86
CA LYS A 30 6.09 -7.41 -7.40
C LYS A 30 4.61 -7.55 -7.70
N ILE A 31 3.78 -6.99 -6.84
CA ILE A 31 2.34 -7.02 -7.07
C ILE A 31 2.00 -6.30 -8.36
N LEU A 32 2.66 -5.18 -8.61
CA LEU A 32 2.44 -4.42 -9.82
C LEU A 32 3.14 -5.02 -11.03
N ASP A 33 3.98 -6.04 -10.78
CA ASP A 33 4.71 -6.73 -11.85
C ASP A 33 5.55 -5.75 -12.65
N MET A 34 6.28 -4.92 -11.94
CA MET A 34 7.16 -3.95 -12.59
C MET A 34 8.37 -3.71 -11.72
N LYS A 35 9.37 -3.09 -12.31
CA LYS A 35 10.60 -2.81 -11.58
C LYS A 35 10.34 -1.77 -10.51
N PRO A 36 11.11 -1.81 -9.40
CA PRO A 36 10.91 -0.86 -8.31
C PRO A 36 10.96 0.59 -8.78
N ARG A 37 11.81 0.88 -9.73
CA ARG A 37 11.92 2.24 -10.24
C ARG A 37 10.61 2.72 -10.86
N ALA A 38 9.97 1.85 -11.64
CA ALA A 38 8.70 2.19 -12.26
C ALA A 38 7.58 2.20 -11.22
N ALA A 39 7.62 1.24 -10.32
CA ALA A 39 6.59 1.13 -9.30
C ALA A 39 6.58 2.33 -8.37
N LYS A 40 7.73 2.96 -8.19
CA LYS A 40 7.85 4.07 -7.26
C LYS A 40 6.88 5.20 -7.58
N LYS A 41 6.67 5.47 -8.85
CA LYS A 41 5.75 6.54 -9.26
C LYS A 41 4.33 6.25 -8.76
N PHE A 42 3.88 5.04 -8.98
CA PHE A 42 2.52 4.66 -8.58
C PHE A 42 2.39 4.61 -7.07
N ILE A 43 3.36 4.03 -6.42
CA ILE A 43 3.30 3.86 -4.97
C ILE A 43 3.35 5.20 -4.25
N ASN A 44 4.22 6.11 -4.70
CA ASN A 44 4.27 7.44 -4.10
C ASN A 44 2.94 8.17 -4.28
N LYS A 45 2.35 8.03 -5.44
CA LYS A 45 1.07 8.67 -5.70
C LYS A 45 -0.01 8.10 -4.79
N MET A 46 0.04 6.80 -4.55
CA MET A 46 -0.92 6.17 -3.65
C MET A 46 -0.78 6.68 -2.23
N VAL A 47 0.44 6.93 -1.79
CA VAL A 47 0.67 7.48 -0.46
C VAL A 47 0.12 8.90 -0.39
N ILE A 48 0.35 9.68 -1.42
CA ILE A 48 -0.14 11.06 -1.47
C ILE A 48 -1.66 11.08 -1.48
N ASP A 49 -2.27 10.16 -2.21
CA ASP A 49 -3.73 10.09 -2.29
C ASP A 49 -4.33 9.36 -1.10
N GLU A 50 -3.49 8.94 -0.16
CA GLU A 50 -3.93 8.26 1.05
C GLU A 50 -4.57 6.91 0.78
N VAL A 51 -4.18 6.28 -0.30
CA VAL A 51 -4.56 4.90 -0.57
C VAL A 51 -3.68 3.98 0.28
N LEU A 52 -2.43 4.36 0.44
CA LEU A 52 -1.48 3.61 1.24
C LEU A 52 -0.96 4.45 2.38
N GLU A 53 -0.60 3.77 3.46
CA GLU A 53 0.10 4.41 4.57
C GLU A 53 1.57 4.06 4.47
N TYR A 54 2.40 4.98 4.95
CA TYR A 54 3.83 4.80 4.89
C TYR A 54 4.40 4.84 6.31
N TRP A 55 5.19 3.83 6.63
CA TRP A 55 5.89 3.78 7.90
C TRP A 55 7.37 3.71 7.64
N SER A 56 8.13 4.44 8.44
CA SER A 56 9.57 4.40 8.39
C SER A 56 10.06 3.72 9.65
N SER A 57 10.76 2.63 9.51
CA SER A 57 11.26 1.87 10.65
C SER A 57 12.75 1.69 10.48
N GLY A 58 13.53 2.53 11.15
CA GLY A 58 14.96 2.50 10.99
C GLY A 58 15.33 2.82 9.56
N SER A 59 16.02 1.92 8.91
CA SER A 59 16.41 2.11 7.52
C SER A 59 15.44 1.45 6.55
N THR A 60 14.34 0.93 7.07
CA THR A 60 13.37 0.19 6.26
C THR A 60 12.10 1.00 6.09
N SER A 61 11.58 1.03 4.88
CA SER A 61 10.31 1.66 4.59
C SER A 61 9.24 0.60 4.42
N LEU A 62 8.10 0.83 5.06
CA LEU A 62 6.99 -0.11 5.00
C LEU A 62 5.76 0.60 4.48
N TYR A 63 4.92 -0.15 3.81
CA TYR A 63 3.69 0.38 3.23
C TYR A 63 2.53 -0.54 3.54
N GLY A 64 1.34 0.00 3.54
CA GLY A 64 0.16 -0.81 3.75
C GLY A 64 -1.08 -0.06 3.34
N LEU A 65 -2.20 -0.74 3.28
CA LEU A 65 -3.46 -0.10 2.94
C LEU A 65 -3.83 0.90 4.02
N LYS A 66 -4.22 2.08 3.59
CA LYS A 66 -4.63 3.12 4.51
C LYS A 66 -5.83 2.65 5.31
N GLY A 67 -5.69 2.73 6.63
CA GLY A 67 -6.77 2.34 7.49
C GLY A 67 -6.87 0.87 7.79
N ALA A 68 -6.01 0.05 7.20
CA ALA A 68 -6.09 -1.39 7.43
C ALA A 68 -5.92 -1.75 8.90
N GLY A 69 -5.00 -1.05 9.57
CA GLY A 69 -4.74 -1.35 10.96
C GLY A 69 -5.62 -0.62 11.95
N LYS A 70 -6.39 0.33 11.47
CA LYS A 70 -7.25 1.11 12.35
C LYS A 70 -8.64 1.25 11.78
N GLN A 71 -9.00 0.31 10.98
CA GLN A 71 -10.30 0.33 10.34
C GLN A 71 -11.43 0.28 11.34
N HIS A 72 -11.24 -0.50 12.38
CA HIS A 72 -12.26 -0.63 13.39
C HIS A 72 -12.50 0.66 14.13
N ALA A 73 -11.43 1.34 14.43
CA ALA A 73 -11.55 2.61 15.15
C ALA A 73 -12.37 3.59 14.34
N ALA A 74 -12.08 3.65 13.06
CA ALA A 74 -12.83 4.55 12.21
C ALA A 74 -14.29 4.19 12.16
N ASP A 75 -14.56 2.91 12.04
CA ASP A 75 -15.95 2.46 12.00
C ASP A 75 -16.65 2.73 13.31
N GLY A 76 -15.93 2.48 14.37
CA GLY A 76 -16.53 2.65 15.68
C GLY A 76 -16.93 4.07 15.97
N GLU A 77 -16.12 4.99 15.56
CA GLU A 77 -16.41 6.38 15.88
C GLU A 77 -17.49 6.95 15.00
N ASP A 78 -17.69 6.34 13.89
CA ASP A 78 -18.73 6.78 13.00
C ASP A 78 -20.06 6.21 13.44
#